data_9d98c97fb280d460737bb8e38758e21d
#
_entry.id   9d98c97fb280d460737bb8e38758e21d
#
_cell.length_a   1.000
_cell.length_b   1.000
_cell.length_c   1.000
_cell.angle_alpha   90.00
_cell.angle_beta   90.00
_cell.angle_gamma   90.00
#
_symmetry.space_group_name_H-M   'P 1'
#
loop_
_entity.id
_entity.type
_entity.pdbx_description
1 polymer ?
#
loop_
_entity_poly.entity_id
_entity_poly.type
_entity_poly.pdbx_seq_one_letter_code
_entity_poly.pdbx_strand_id
1 'polypeptide(L)'
;MKKILIVDDEKDIVETLSFMLKAKGFNCICAYDGEMGLSLAKSEKPDLVILDVMMPKINGYKICRLLKFDNKYKDIPIIMVTARSQDEDKIIGEETGADEYITKPFEFSDVLNRINKYLG
;
A
#
# COMPACT_ATOMS: atom_id res chain seq x y z
N MET A 1 -13.50 13.08 -0.63
CA MET A 1 -13.20 11.68 -1.02
C MET A 1 -11.93 11.19 -0.35
N LYS A 2 -11.91 9.97 0.07
CA LYS A 2 -10.71 9.38 0.65
C LYS A 2 -9.64 9.15 -0.42
N LYS A 3 -8.40 9.40 -0.07
CA LYS A 3 -7.26 9.37 -0.98
C LYS A 3 -6.42 8.11 -0.70
N ILE A 4 -6.19 7.31 -1.73
CA ILE A 4 -5.40 6.08 -1.63
C ILE A 4 -4.16 6.21 -2.50
N LEU A 5 -2.99 5.95 -1.92
CA LEU A 5 -1.74 5.88 -2.66
C LEU A 5 -1.47 4.42 -3.00
N ILE A 6 -1.25 4.13 -4.27
CA ILE A 6 -0.92 2.79 -4.76
C ILE A 6 0.52 2.79 -5.23
N VAL A 7 1.35 1.97 -4.62
CA VAL A 7 2.79 1.89 -4.93
C VAL A 7 3.15 0.48 -5.39
N ASP A 8 3.45 0.32 -6.67
CA ASP A 8 3.80 -0.97 -7.26
C ASP A 8 4.53 -0.69 -8.57
N ASP A 9 5.58 -1.44 -8.88
CA ASP A 9 6.32 -1.26 -10.12
C ASP A 9 5.64 -1.93 -11.33
N GLU A 10 4.63 -2.76 -11.10
CA GLU A 10 3.82 -3.35 -12.16
C GLU A 10 2.70 -2.40 -12.55
N LYS A 11 2.88 -1.67 -13.64
CA LYS A 11 1.92 -0.66 -14.09
C LYS A 11 0.51 -1.19 -14.26
N ASP A 12 0.37 -2.41 -14.78
CA ASP A 12 -0.96 -3.00 -15.01
C ASP A 12 -1.73 -3.15 -13.70
N ILE A 13 -1.04 -3.54 -12.63
CA ILE A 13 -1.68 -3.67 -11.31
C ILE A 13 -2.12 -2.30 -10.81
N VAL A 14 -1.24 -1.31 -10.88
CA VAL A 14 -1.55 0.05 -10.42
C VAL A 14 -2.73 0.63 -11.18
N GLU A 15 -2.71 0.52 -12.50
CA GLU A 15 -3.77 1.06 -13.35
C GLU A 15 -5.11 0.36 -13.10
N THR A 16 -5.09 -0.97 -12.97
CA THR A 16 -6.30 -1.75 -12.70
C THR A 16 -6.89 -1.40 -11.35
N LEU A 17 -6.07 -1.39 -10.30
CA LEU A 17 -6.54 -1.03 -8.96
C LEU A 17 -7.07 0.39 -8.91
N SER A 18 -6.34 1.33 -9.53
CA SER A 18 -6.75 2.73 -9.57
C SER A 18 -8.10 2.89 -10.26
N PHE A 19 -8.29 2.24 -11.41
CA PHE A 19 -9.55 2.29 -12.14
C PHE A 19 -10.71 1.77 -11.28
N MET A 20 -10.52 0.59 -10.67
CA MET A 20 -11.57 -0.05 -9.88
C MET A 20 -11.89 0.74 -8.61
N LEU A 21 -10.87 1.29 -7.93
CA LEU A 21 -11.08 2.07 -6.72
C LEU A 21 -11.73 3.42 -7.02
N LYS A 22 -11.38 4.06 -8.12
CA LYS A 22 -12.05 5.30 -8.54
C LYS A 22 -13.53 5.06 -8.80
N ALA A 23 -13.87 3.90 -9.38
CA ALA A 23 -15.26 3.52 -9.60
C ALA A 23 -16.03 3.35 -8.29
N LYS A 24 -15.34 3.10 -7.18
CA LYS A 24 -15.93 2.99 -5.84
C LYS A 24 -15.92 4.31 -5.06
N GLY A 25 -15.47 5.40 -5.68
CA GLY A 25 -15.53 6.72 -5.07
C GLY A 25 -14.25 7.16 -4.37
N PHE A 26 -13.13 6.46 -4.55
CA PHE A 26 -11.86 6.87 -3.98
C PHE A 26 -11.06 7.73 -4.94
N ASN A 27 -10.26 8.64 -4.40
CA ASN A 27 -9.20 9.29 -5.16
C ASN A 27 -7.96 8.40 -5.10
N CYS A 28 -7.25 8.26 -6.22
CA CYS A 28 -6.06 7.42 -6.27
C CYS A 28 -4.86 8.22 -6.75
N ILE A 29 -3.74 8.03 -6.06
CA ILE A 29 -2.43 8.55 -6.45
C ILE A 29 -1.57 7.33 -6.74
N CYS A 30 -0.81 7.36 -7.82
CA CYS A 30 -0.05 6.20 -8.28
C CYS A 30 1.43 6.48 -8.24
N ALA A 31 2.21 5.53 -7.74
CA ALA A 31 3.66 5.56 -7.76
C ALA A 31 4.17 4.23 -8.29
N TYR A 32 5.22 4.26 -9.08
CA TYR A 32 5.72 3.08 -9.78
C TYR A 32 7.09 2.62 -9.28
N ASP A 33 7.60 3.25 -8.24
CA ASP A 33 8.79 2.80 -7.52
C ASP A 33 8.72 3.26 -6.06
N GLY A 34 9.60 2.70 -5.24
CA GLY A 34 9.58 2.97 -3.80
C GLY A 34 9.94 4.39 -3.43
N GLU A 35 10.86 4.99 -4.15
CA GLU A 35 11.31 6.36 -3.91
C GLU A 35 10.16 7.35 -4.14
N MET A 36 9.48 7.21 -5.28
CA MET A 36 8.31 8.01 -5.60
C MET A 36 7.18 7.77 -4.60
N GLY A 37 6.97 6.50 -4.22
CA GLY A 37 5.94 6.14 -3.25
C GLY A 37 6.16 6.81 -1.90
N LEU A 38 7.39 6.77 -1.40
CA LEU A 38 7.72 7.39 -0.11
C LEU A 38 7.53 8.91 -0.18
N SER A 39 8.00 9.53 -1.26
CA SER A 39 7.85 10.97 -1.47
C SER A 39 6.38 11.39 -1.48
N LEU A 40 5.54 10.66 -2.24
CA LEU A 40 4.11 10.96 -2.33
C LEU A 40 3.37 10.69 -1.03
N ALA A 41 3.76 9.66 -0.28
CA ALA A 41 3.15 9.39 1.02
C ALA A 41 3.36 10.57 1.97
N LYS A 42 4.53 11.18 1.92
CA LYS A 42 4.85 12.32 2.78
C LYS A 42 4.19 13.62 2.30
N SER A 43 4.21 13.89 1.00
CA SER A 43 3.69 15.15 0.45
C SER A 43 2.16 15.17 0.38
N GLU A 44 1.54 14.05 0.01
CA GLU A 44 0.10 13.97 -0.20
C GLU A 44 -0.68 13.52 1.04
N LYS A 45 -0.01 12.91 2.00
CA LYS A 45 -0.63 12.39 3.23
C LYS A 45 -1.92 11.62 2.93
N PRO A 46 -1.83 10.51 2.18
CA PRO A 46 -3.02 9.75 1.81
C PRO A 46 -3.72 9.17 3.03
N ASP A 47 -4.97 8.80 2.86
CA ASP A 47 -5.75 8.15 3.91
C ASP A 47 -5.38 6.68 4.07
N LEU A 48 -4.77 6.07 3.05
CA LEU A 48 -4.32 4.68 3.07
C LEU A 48 -3.29 4.47 1.97
N VAL A 49 -2.34 3.57 2.21
CA VAL A 49 -1.31 3.20 1.22
C VAL A 49 -1.41 1.70 0.92
N ILE A 50 -1.46 1.36 -0.36
CA ILE A 50 -1.30 -0.01 -0.84
C ILE A 50 0.13 -0.09 -1.37
N LEU A 51 0.93 -0.98 -0.83
CA LEU A 51 2.38 -0.95 -0.99
C LEU A 51 2.92 -2.32 -1.37
N ASP A 52 3.48 -2.43 -2.57
CA ASP A 52 4.17 -3.65 -3.00
C ASP A 52 5.49 -3.79 -2.24
N VAL A 53 5.81 -5.02 -1.87
CA VAL A 53 7.04 -5.32 -1.13
C VAL A 53 8.26 -5.32 -2.03
N MET A 54 8.17 -6.01 -3.18
CA MET A 54 9.32 -6.25 -4.06
C MET A 54 9.41 -5.21 -5.16
N MET A 55 10.15 -4.15 -4.89
CA MET A 55 10.36 -3.06 -5.85
C MET A 55 11.83 -2.70 -5.95
N PRO A 56 12.28 -2.16 -7.10
CA PRO A 56 13.64 -1.63 -7.21
C PRO A 56 13.82 -0.37 -6.36
N LYS A 57 15.06 0.01 -6.10
CA LYS A 57 15.49 1.16 -5.30
C LYS A 57 15.22 0.97 -3.81
N ILE A 58 14.00 1.25 -3.35
CA ILE A 58 13.60 1.08 -1.95
C ILE A 58 12.46 0.06 -1.92
N ASN A 59 12.66 -1.04 -1.19
CA ASN A 59 11.60 -2.05 -1.07
C ASN A 59 10.48 -1.59 -0.12
N GLY A 60 9.33 -2.26 -0.23
CA GLY A 60 8.14 -1.89 0.54
C GLY A 60 8.31 -2.03 2.05
N TYR A 61 9.11 -2.97 2.53
CA TYR A 61 9.35 -3.12 3.96
C TYR A 61 9.97 -1.87 4.55
N LYS A 62 10.98 -1.33 3.87
CA LYS A 62 11.68 -0.12 4.33
C LYS A 62 10.76 1.09 4.33
N ILE A 63 9.94 1.24 3.28
CA ILE A 63 8.98 2.33 3.19
C ILE A 63 7.98 2.27 4.34
N CYS A 64 7.42 1.08 4.57
CA CYS A 64 6.46 0.85 5.65
C CYS A 64 7.07 1.23 7.00
N ARG A 65 8.29 0.76 7.26
CA ARG A 65 8.99 1.04 8.50
C ARG A 65 9.23 2.54 8.67
N LEU A 66 9.68 3.21 7.61
CA LEU A 66 9.93 4.66 7.67
C LEU A 66 8.67 5.46 7.98
N LEU A 67 7.53 5.04 7.45
CA LEU A 67 6.26 5.72 7.71
C LEU A 67 5.70 5.36 9.08
N LYS A 68 5.71 4.09 9.46
CA LYS A 68 5.09 3.64 10.72
C LYS A 68 5.84 4.08 11.96
N PHE A 69 7.13 4.33 11.86
CA PHE A 69 7.92 4.82 12.98
C PHE A 69 8.14 6.32 12.97
N ASP A 70 7.42 7.05 12.10
CA ASP A 70 7.44 8.50 12.05
C ASP A 70 6.10 9.02 12.62
N ASN A 71 6.18 9.87 13.63
CA ASN A 71 4.98 10.41 14.31
C ASN A 71 4.04 11.15 13.37
N LYS A 72 4.54 11.69 12.26
CA LYS A 72 3.71 12.41 11.28
C LYS A 72 2.88 11.47 10.42
N TYR A 73 3.32 10.24 10.21
CA TYR A 73 2.73 9.33 9.22
C TYR A 73 2.27 7.99 9.79
N LYS A 74 2.56 7.71 11.06
CA LYS A 74 2.30 6.40 11.67
C LYS A 74 0.83 5.99 11.65
N ASP A 75 -0.08 6.94 11.59
CA ASP A 75 -1.52 6.66 11.62
C ASP A 75 -2.10 6.34 10.24
N ILE A 76 -1.31 6.47 9.17
CA ILE A 76 -1.77 6.11 7.84
C ILE A 76 -1.79 4.58 7.74
N PRO A 77 -2.96 3.95 7.48
CA PRO A 77 -3.01 2.51 7.29
C PRO A 77 -2.20 2.07 6.07
N ILE A 78 -1.40 1.01 6.22
CA ILE A 78 -0.60 0.47 5.14
C ILE A 78 -0.98 -0.98 4.93
N ILE A 79 -1.40 -1.29 3.70
CA ILE A 79 -1.69 -2.65 3.24
C ILE A 79 -0.52 -3.07 2.35
N MET A 80 0.25 -4.06 2.78
CA MET A 80 1.35 -4.58 1.98
C MET A 80 0.86 -5.67 1.05
N VAL A 81 1.38 -5.67 -0.18
CA VAL A 81 1.04 -6.65 -1.20
C VAL A 81 2.31 -7.36 -1.62
N THR A 82 2.30 -8.68 -1.65
CA THR A 82 3.52 -9.45 -1.90
C THR A 82 3.23 -10.75 -2.62
N ALA A 83 4.20 -11.21 -3.43
CA ALA A 83 4.15 -12.51 -4.09
C ALA A 83 4.73 -13.64 -3.22
N ARG A 84 5.29 -13.30 -2.06
CA ARG A 84 5.93 -14.28 -1.16
C ARG A 84 4.91 -15.09 -0.38
N SER A 85 5.38 -16.17 0.29
CA SER A 85 4.53 -16.93 1.18
C SER A 85 4.04 -16.06 2.34
N GLN A 86 2.79 -16.25 2.74
CA GLN A 86 2.17 -15.45 3.78
C GLN A 86 2.90 -15.50 5.12
N ASP A 87 3.47 -16.65 5.47
CA ASP A 87 4.08 -16.82 6.79
C ASP A 87 5.33 -15.97 6.96
N GLU A 88 6.24 -15.97 5.96
CA GLU A 88 7.43 -15.13 5.99
C GLU A 88 7.08 -13.65 5.98
N ASP A 89 6.20 -13.27 5.07
CA ASP A 89 5.80 -11.88 4.91
C ASP A 89 5.04 -11.36 6.13
N LYS A 90 4.29 -12.23 6.77
CA LYS A 90 3.55 -11.88 7.97
C LYS A 90 4.48 -11.47 9.10
N ILE A 91 5.53 -12.24 9.33
CA ILE A 91 6.51 -11.93 10.36
C ILE A 91 7.20 -10.59 10.06
N ILE A 92 7.66 -10.42 8.82
CA ILE A 92 8.34 -9.18 8.40
C ILE A 92 7.38 -8.00 8.43
N GLY A 93 6.14 -8.20 8.00
CA GLY A 93 5.11 -7.16 8.03
C GLY A 93 4.82 -6.70 9.46
N GLU A 94 4.74 -7.61 10.42
CA GLU A 94 4.56 -7.28 11.83
C GLU A 94 5.74 -6.47 12.37
N GLU A 95 6.96 -6.82 11.99
CA GLU A 95 8.15 -6.07 12.38
C GLU A 95 8.19 -4.67 11.78
N THR A 96 7.63 -4.48 10.60
CA THR A 96 7.59 -3.18 9.93
C THR A 96 6.41 -2.32 10.36
N GLY A 97 5.44 -2.90 11.06
CA GLY A 97 4.26 -2.19 11.53
C GLY A 97 3.13 -2.09 10.52
N ALA A 98 3.17 -2.87 9.44
CA ALA A 98 2.09 -2.89 8.46
C ALA A 98 0.76 -3.27 9.13
N ASP A 99 -0.32 -2.66 8.66
CA ASP A 99 -1.65 -2.89 9.23
C ASP A 99 -2.30 -4.16 8.67
N GLU A 100 -2.06 -4.45 7.39
CA GLU A 100 -2.58 -5.64 6.71
C GLU A 100 -1.58 -6.08 5.66
N TYR A 101 -1.71 -7.32 5.18
CA TYR A 101 -1.09 -7.70 3.92
C TYR A 101 -1.85 -8.74 3.15
N ILE A 102 -1.61 -8.72 1.84
CA ILE A 102 -2.32 -9.51 0.85
C ILE A 102 -1.28 -10.18 -0.03
N THR A 103 -1.48 -11.46 -0.34
CA THR A 103 -0.60 -12.21 -1.22
C THR A 103 -1.08 -12.10 -2.67
N LYS A 104 -0.16 -11.85 -3.60
CA LYS A 104 -0.46 -11.91 -5.04
C LYS A 104 -0.50 -13.38 -5.50
N PRO A 105 -1.40 -13.74 -6.42
CA PRO A 105 -2.46 -12.92 -6.97
C PRO A 105 -3.59 -12.72 -5.96
N PHE A 106 -4.26 -11.57 -6.04
CA PHE A 106 -5.35 -11.24 -5.12
C PHE A 106 -6.64 -10.95 -5.88
N GLU A 107 -7.77 -11.10 -5.17
CA GLU A 107 -9.06 -10.65 -5.67
C GLU A 107 -9.28 -9.19 -5.28
N PHE A 108 -9.87 -8.41 -6.17
CA PHE A 108 -10.17 -7.00 -5.86
C PHE A 108 -11.06 -6.88 -4.62
N SER A 109 -12.00 -7.81 -4.45
CA SER A 109 -12.89 -7.81 -3.29
C SER A 109 -12.12 -7.90 -1.96
N ASP A 110 -11.02 -8.65 -1.91
CA ASP A 110 -10.18 -8.73 -0.71
C ASP A 110 -9.51 -7.39 -0.41
N VAL A 111 -8.99 -6.74 -1.45
CA VAL A 111 -8.38 -5.41 -1.30
C VAL A 111 -9.42 -4.42 -0.81
N LEU A 112 -10.59 -4.39 -1.44
CA LEU A 112 -11.65 -3.46 -1.09
C LEU A 112 -12.15 -3.68 0.34
N ASN A 113 -12.30 -4.94 0.76
CA ASN A 113 -12.74 -5.26 2.12
C ASN A 113 -11.75 -4.73 3.16
N ARG A 114 -10.46 -4.87 2.89
CA ARG A 114 -9.45 -4.35 3.81
C ARG A 114 -9.41 -2.83 3.82
N ILE A 115 -9.58 -2.20 2.67
CA ILE A 115 -9.66 -0.74 2.58
C ILE A 115 -10.85 -0.24 3.42
N ASN A 116 -12.02 -0.85 3.25
CA ASN A 116 -13.22 -0.45 3.97
C ASN A 116 -13.10 -0.65 5.49
N LYS A 117 -12.29 -1.60 5.92
CA LYS A 117 -12.01 -1.82 7.33
C LYS A 117 -11.38 -0.57 7.99
N TYR A 118 -10.58 0.17 7.25
CA TYR A 118 -9.87 1.35 7.75
C TYR A 118 -10.52 2.68 7.36
N LEU A 119 -11.19 2.72 6.23
CA LEU A 119 -11.75 3.98 5.69
C LEU A 119 -13.28 4.03 5.74
N GLY A 120 -13.89 2.94 6.11
CA GLY A 120 -15.34 2.87 6.17
C GLY A 120 -15.95 2.66 4.82
#